data_e3d298cd6224b6d002c37315f404c358
#
_entry.id   e3d298cd6224b6d002c37315f404c358
#
_cell.length_a   1.000
_cell.length_b   1.000
_cell.length_c   1.000
_cell.angle_alpha   90.00
_cell.angle_beta   90.00
_cell.angle_gamma   90.00
#
_symmetry.space_group_name_H-M   'P 1'
#
loop_
_entity.id
_entity.type
_entity.pdbx_description
1 polymer ?
#
loop_
_entity_poly.entity_id
_entity_poly.type
_entity_poly.pdbx_seq_one_letter_code
_entity_poly.pdbx_strand_id
1 'polypeptide(L)'
;MDVRLTSEQQQLRDAAAKLADDLGPGSVQDLADDTRLARLEKAVATTGWRSLRSDGASGVEVAIVAEEFGRGLVDIPFLGPVLADDLHRHVSDDQQTWAVALDGEATDARGLERALVLSGNRISAGRVGAVVPGADLTRGFADILEPFEPLGELSTEHVERWHALAVLVTSADLVGTSRGAQALAVDYAKMREQYGNTIGSYQAVAHLLAESQALIEGSVSVLRHAAWALDQLTPGEAQQAARVAKIYCARAARTVCETAIQVHGGIGNTWECLAHVYLRRALTSTELFPVRLEEMHRGLS
;
A
#
# COMPACT_ATOMS: atom_id res chain seq x y z
N MET A 1 -3.65 14.92 19.74
CA MET A 1 -2.92 14.36 18.57
C MET A 1 -2.56 15.50 17.63
N ASP A 2 -1.30 15.70 17.30
CA ASP A 2 -0.88 16.59 16.20
C ASP A 2 -0.68 15.69 14.95
N VAL A 3 -1.44 15.95 13.90
CA VAL A 3 -1.39 15.19 12.64
C VAL A 3 -0.49 15.82 11.58
N ARG A 4 0.15 16.94 11.91
CA ARG A 4 1.10 17.60 11.01
C ARG A 4 2.39 16.78 10.94
N LEU A 5 2.91 16.61 9.74
CA LEU A 5 4.20 15.97 9.54
C LEU A 5 5.33 16.86 10.08
N THR A 6 6.33 16.23 10.71
CA THR A 6 7.58 16.91 11.05
C THR A 6 8.35 17.30 9.79
N SER A 7 9.42 18.10 9.94
CA SER A 7 10.29 18.45 8.80
C SER A 7 10.94 17.22 8.17
N GLU A 8 11.36 16.25 8.98
CA GLU A 8 11.95 15.00 8.51
C GLU A 8 10.92 14.14 7.76
N GLN A 9 9.71 14.02 8.33
CA GLN A 9 8.60 13.29 7.69
C GLN A 9 8.18 13.94 6.36
N GLN A 10 8.21 15.28 6.30
CA GLN A 10 7.95 16.01 5.06
C GLN A 10 9.02 15.71 4.01
N GLN A 11 10.31 15.72 4.39
CA GLN A 11 11.41 15.38 3.50
C GLN A 11 11.34 13.92 3.02
N LEU A 12 10.97 12.98 3.90
CA LEU A 12 10.75 11.59 3.54
C LEU A 12 9.64 11.47 2.49
N ARG A 13 8.50 12.15 2.71
CA ARG A 13 7.39 12.17 1.77
C ARG A 13 7.82 12.72 0.41
N ASP A 14 8.51 13.84 0.40
CA ASP A 14 8.94 14.49 -0.83
C ASP A 14 9.97 13.62 -1.59
N ALA A 15 10.85 12.91 -0.87
CA ALA A 15 11.79 11.97 -1.46
C ALA A 15 11.08 10.74 -2.05
N ALA A 16 10.12 10.15 -1.32
CA ALA A 16 9.33 9.02 -1.80
C ALA A 16 8.46 9.40 -3.00
N ALA A 17 7.84 10.57 -2.95
CA ALA A 17 7.05 11.12 -4.06
C ALA A 17 7.91 11.32 -5.31
N LYS A 18 9.09 11.94 -5.16
CA LYS A 18 10.02 12.15 -6.28
C LYS A 18 10.46 10.82 -6.90
N LEU A 19 10.82 9.83 -6.08
CA LEU A 19 11.22 8.53 -6.60
C LEU A 19 10.07 7.86 -7.37
N ALA A 20 8.85 7.90 -6.84
CA ALA A 20 7.67 7.36 -7.49
C ALA A 20 7.34 8.07 -8.81
N ASP A 21 7.51 9.40 -8.87
CA ASP A 21 7.29 10.19 -10.09
C ASP A 21 8.37 9.95 -11.14
N ASP A 22 9.64 9.83 -10.73
CA ASP A 22 10.77 9.67 -11.67
C ASP A 22 10.89 8.24 -12.23
N LEU A 23 10.47 7.21 -11.48
CA LEU A 23 10.71 5.80 -11.78
C LEU A 23 9.47 4.91 -11.76
N GLY A 24 8.32 5.39 -11.30
CA GLY A 24 7.05 4.68 -11.42
C GLY A 24 6.60 4.52 -12.88
N PRO A 25 5.63 3.63 -13.18
CA PRO A 25 5.13 3.45 -14.53
C PRO A 25 4.31 4.65 -14.99
N GLY A 26 4.64 5.24 -16.13
CA GLY A 26 3.86 6.29 -16.79
C GLY A 26 2.80 5.72 -17.75
N SER A 27 2.92 4.43 -18.11
CA SER A 27 2.00 3.70 -18.96
C SER A 27 1.91 2.23 -18.54
N VAL A 28 0.91 1.50 -19.06
CA VAL A 28 0.79 0.05 -18.80
C VAL A 28 1.97 -0.73 -19.39
N GLN A 29 2.53 -0.26 -20.49
CA GLN A 29 3.69 -0.89 -21.14
C GLN A 29 4.95 -0.84 -20.28
N ASP A 30 5.09 0.22 -19.47
CA ASP A 30 6.23 0.39 -18.56
C ASP A 30 6.28 -0.69 -17.46
N LEU A 31 5.16 -1.34 -17.15
CA LEU A 31 5.11 -2.45 -16.18
C LEU A 31 5.93 -3.68 -16.63
N ALA A 32 6.26 -3.76 -17.91
CA ALA A 32 7.12 -4.81 -18.48
C ALA A 32 8.54 -4.29 -18.83
N ASP A 33 8.90 -3.07 -18.44
CA ASP A 33 10.25 -2.52 -18.68
C ASP A 33 11.22 -2.96 -17.57
N ASP A 34 11.94 -4.03 -17.83
CA ASP A 34 12.96 -4.57 -16.90
C ASP A 34 14.07 -3.56 -16.59
N THR A 35 14.40 -2.66 -17.52
CA THR A 35 15.44 -1.63 -17.30
C THR A 35 14.96 -0.60 -16.28
N ARG A 36 13.71 -0.15 -16.39
CA ARG A 36 13.07 0.74 -15.41
C ARG A 36 12.98 0.06 -14.06
N LEU A 37 12.48 -1.19 -14.01
CA LEU A 37 12.37 -1.99 -12.79
C LEU A 37 13.71 -2.14 -12.08
N ALA A 38 14.79 -2.47 -12.81
CA ALA A 38 16.12 -2.60 -12.23
C ALA A 38 16.65 -1.26 -11.66
N ARG A 39 16.37 -0.13 -12.31
CA ARG A 39 16.71 1.21 -11.81
C ARG A 39 15.93 1.55 -10.55
N LEU A 40 14.63 1.27 -10.54
CA LEU A 40 13.73 1.48 -9.41
C LEU A 40 14.17 0.62 -8.20
N GLU A 41 14.44 -0.66 -8.43
CA GLU A 41 14.94 -1.58 -7.39
C GLU A 41 16.26 -1.08 -6.78
N LYS A 42 17.23 -0.69 -7.62
CA LYS A 42 18.49 -0.13 -7.16
C LYS A 42 18.28 1.14 -6.34
N ALA A 43 17.39 2.03 -6.78
CA ALA A 43 17.10 3.27 -6.06
C ALA A 43 16.49 2.98 -4.68
N VAL A 44 15.47 2.11 -4.59
CA VAL A 44 14.84 1.75 -3.32
C VAL A 44 15.80 1.00 -2.40
N ALA A 45 16.62 0.10 -2.91
CA ALA A 45 17.63 -0.62 -2.11
C ALA A 45 18.62 0.33 -1.42
N THR A 46 18.91 1.49 -2.01
CA THR A 46 19.84 2.48 -1.43
C THR A 46 19.21 3.40 -0.38
N THR A 47 17.87 3.41 -0.27
CA THR A 47 17.17 4.31 0.67
C THR A 47 17.06 3.75 2.09
N GLY A 48 17.18 2.43 2.27
CA GLY A 48 16.90 1.76 3.55
C GLY A 48 15.40 1.71 3.90
N TRP A 49 14.49 2.09 3.02
CA TRP A 49 13.05 2.18 3.36
C TRP A 49 12.39 0.82 3.63
N ARG A 50 12.99 -0.28 3.20
CA ARG A 50 12.52 -1.63 3.55
C ARG A 50 12.88 -2.03 4.99
N SER A 51 13.86 -1.36 5.60
CA SER A 51 14.35 -1.58 6.98
C SER A 51 13.86 -0.52 7.96
N LEU A 52 12.85 0.27 7.61
CA LEU A 52 12.36 1.39 8.43
C LEU A 52 12.07 0.98 9.88
N ARG A 53 11.52 -0.23 10.10
CA ARG A 53 11.17 -0.69 11.43
C ARG A 53 12.39 -1.11 12.26
N SER A 54 13.37 -1.76 11.64
CA SER A 54 14.68 -2.08 12.26
C SER A 54 15.47 -0.81 12.57
N ASP A 55 15.36 0.22 11.72
CA ASP A 55 16.00 1.54 11.91
C ASP A 55 15.26 2.42 12.93
N GLY A 56 14.20 1.92 13.56
CA GLY A 56 13.46 2.61 14.63
C GLY A 56 12.43 3.64 14.15
N ALA A 57 12.09 3.65 12.86
CA ALA A 57 11.05 4.52 12.33
C ALA A 57 9.66 4.15 12.88
N SER A 58 8.81 5.14 13.04
CA SER A 58 7.42 4.97 13.50
C SER A 58 6.50 4.45 12.39
N GLY A 59 5.27 4.08 12.75
CA GLY A 59 4.24 3.74 11.78
C GLY A 59 3.89 4.89 10.83
N VAL A 60 4.18 6.14 11.22
CA VAL A 60 3.94 7.31 10.38
C VAL A 60 4.88 7.33 9.18
N GLU A 61 6.19 7.08 9.37
CA GLU A 61 7.18 7.04 8.28
C GLU A 61 6.89 5.90 7.32
N VAL A 62 6.53 4.72 7.85
CA VAL A 62 6.15 3.57 7.01
C VAL A 62 4.90 3.89 6.17
N ALA A 63 3.89 4.51 6.77
CA ALA A 63 2.67 4.90 6.07
C ALA A 63 2.94 5.96 4.98
N ILE A 64 3.86 6.92 5.22
CA ILE A 64 4.26 7.93 4.23
C ILE A 64 4.83 7.27 2.97
N VAL A 65 5.79 6.35 3.12
CA VAL A 65 6.41 5.68 1.96
C VAL A 65 5.39 4.80 1.24
N ALA A 66 4.58 4.02 1.97
CA ALA A 66 3.53 3.18 1.38
C ALA A 66 2.50 4.02 0.60
N GLU A 67 2.08 5.17 1.12
CA GLU A 67 1.16 6.09 0.47
C GLU A 67 1.74 6.63 -0.85
N GLU A 68 2.97 7.12 -0.85
CA GLU A 68 3.58 7.66 -2.07
C GLU A 68 3.88 6.56 -3.11
N PHE A 69 4.25 5.36 -2.66
CA PHE A 69 4.44 4.21 -3.55
C PHE A 69 3.11 3.72 -4.17
N GLY A 70 2.02 3.74 -3.39
CA GLY A 70 0.67 3.50 -3.91
C GLY A 70 0.26 4.53 -4.95
N ARG A 71 0.54 5.83 -4.68
CA ARG A 71 0.23 6.94 -5.58
C ARG A 71 0.92 6.82 -6.94
N GLY A 72 2.19 6.46 -6.96
CA GLY A 72 2.97 6.32 -8.19
C GLY A 72 2.98 4.89 -8.75
N LEU A 73 2.12 3.97 -8.29
CA LEU A 73 2.08 2.57 -8.73
C LEU A 73 3.46 1.88 -8.68
N VAL A 74 4.29 2.21 -7.70
CA VAL A 74 5.61 1.57 -7.54
C VAL A 74 5.44 0.06 -7.53
N ASP A 75 6.12 -0.62 -8.46
CA ASP A 75 5.89 -2.02 -8.83
C ASP A 75 7.06 -2.96 -8.49
N ILE A 76 7.77 -2.59 -7.41
CA ILE A 76 8.77 -3.43 -6.74
C ILE A 76 8.34 -3.70 -5.30
N PRO A 77 8.87 -4.75 -4.64
CA PRO A 77 8.49 -5.10 -3.29
C PRO A 77 8.75 -4.00 -2.26
N PHE A 78 7.72 -3.66 -1.49
CA PHE A 78 7.81 -2.75 -0.34
C PHE A 78 6.94 -3.20 0.83
N LEU A 79 5.64 -3.50 0.62
CA LEU A 79 4.72 -3.88 1.71
C LEU A 79 5.18 -5.16 2.39
N GLY A 80 5.47 -6.20 1.61
CA GLY A 80 5.98 -7.47 2.13
C GLY A 80 7.28 -7.29 2.90
N PRO A 81 8.32 -6.67 2.31
CA PRO A 81 9.59 -6.41 2.98
C PRO A 81 9.51 -5.60 4.28
N VAL A 82 8.76 -4.50 4.33
CA VAL A 82 8.68 -3.70 5.56
C VAL A 82 7.93 -4.42 6.68
N LEU A 83 6.97 -5.27 6.34
CA LEU A 83 6.27 -6.12 7.31
C LEU A 83 7.16 -7.28 7.78
N ALA A 84 7.95 -7.85 6.89
CA ALA A 84 8.95 -8.86 7.23
C ALA A 84 10.06 -8.27 8.11
N ASP A 85 10.52 -7.07 7.83
CA ASP A 85 11.50 -6.34 8.65
C ASP A 85 11.01 -6.16 10.10
N ASP A 86 9.74 -5.76 10.30
CA ASP A 86 9.16 -5.63 11.64
C ASP A 86 9.07 -6.97 12.40
N LEU A 87 8.87 -8.10 11.71
CA LEU A 87 8.95 -9.44 12.32
C LEU A 87 10.40 -9.82 12.62
N HIS A 88 11.28 -9.63 11.65
CA HIS A 88 12.64 -10.13 11.65
C HIS A 88 13.50 -9.47 12.74
N ARG A 89 13.34 -8.18 12.97
CA ARG A 89 14.05 -7.42 14.02
C ARG A 89 13.87 -7.96 15.44
N HIS A 90 12.88 -8.84 15.67
CA HIS A 90 12.65 -9.47 16.97
C HIS A 90 13.34 -10.84 17.12
N VAL A 91 13.87 -11.41 16.04
CA VAL A 91 14.43 -12.77 16.03
C VAL A 91 15.84 -12.85 15.47
N SER A 92 16.31 -11.84 14.74
CA SER A 92 17.65 -11.76 14.16
C SER A 92 18.08 -10.31 13.93
N ASP A 93 19.40 -10.08 13.93
CA ASP A 93 20.02 -8.79 13.61
C ASP A 93 20.56 -8.75 12.17
N ASP A 94 20.35 -9.78 11.36
CA ASP A 94 20.79 -9.76 9.97
C ASP A 94 19.91 -8.86 9.11
N GLN A 95 20.49 -8.23 8.08
CA GLN A 95 19.80 -7.25 7.22
C GLN A 95 19.36 -7.88 5.89
N GLN A 96 18.75 -9.06 5.93
CA GLN A 96 18.20 -9.67 4.73
C GLN A 96 16.80 -9.12 4.42
N THR A 97 16.55 -8.90 3.14
CA THR A 97 15.20 -8.52 2.67
C THR A 97 14.36 -9.78 2.45
N TRP A 98 13.23 -9.87 3.12
CA TRP A 98 12.31 -10.99 3.08
C TRP A 98 10.96 -10.53 2.54
N ALA A 99 10.20 -11.42 1.92
CA ALA A 99 8.76 -11.24 1.75
C ALA A 99 8.03 -11.58 3.06
N VAL A 100 6.76 -11.25 3.15
CA VAL A 100 5.85 -11.77 4.17
C VAL A 100 4.83 -12.69 3.53
N ALA A 101 4.50 -13.79 4.18
CA ALA A 101 3.50 -14.72 3.68
C ALA A 101 2.23 -14.68 4.53
N LEU A 102 1.10 -14.75 3.85
CA LEU A 102 -0.26 -14.82 4.40
C LEU A 102 -0.92 -16.08 3.82
N ASP A 103 -1.49 -16.91 4.68
CA ASP A 103 -2.24 -18.11 4.27
C ASP A 103 -1.49 -19.01 3.25
N GLY A 104 -0.14 -19.07 3.35
CA GLY A 104 0.69 -19.88 2.48
C GLY A 104 1.16 -19.19 1.20
N GLU A 105 0.76 -17.94 0.95
CA GLU A 105 1.17 -17.15 -0.20
C GLU A 105 2.05 -15.96 0.21
N ALA A 106 3.23 -15.83 -0.40
CA ALA A 106 4.10 -14.68 -0.23
C ALA A 106 3.55 -13.49 -1.01
N THR A 107 3.38 -12.38 -0.30
CA THR A 107 2.96 -11.11 -0.86
C THR A 107 4.17 -10.28 -1.22
N ASP A 108 4.09 -9.58 -2.36
CA ASP A 108 5.15 -8.68 -2.82
C ASP A 108 6.50 -9.42 -3.01
N ALA A 109 6.43 -10.62 -3.58
CA ALA A 109 7.52 -11.59 -3.59
C ALA A 109 8.49 -11.44 -4.78
N ARG A 110 8.28 -10.51 -5.71
CA ARG A 110 9.10 -10.35 -6.92
C ARG A 110 10.58 -10.16 -6.56
N GLY A 111 11.45 -11.04 -7.06
CA GLY A 111 12.89 -10.97 -6.83
C GLY A 111 13.34 -11.36 -5.43
N LEU A 112 12.46 -11.86 -4.56
CA LEU A 112 12.76 -12.33 -3.22
C LEU A 112 12.77 -13.86 -3.18
N GLU A 113 13.74 -14.43 -2.47
CA GLU A 113 13.95 -15.89 -2.39
C GLU A 113 13.31 -16.52 -1.15
N ARG A 114 13.09 -15.72 -0.11
CA ARG A 114 12.58 -16.18 1.18
C ARG A 114 11.46 -15.28 1.70
N ALA A 115 10.56 -15.86 2.49
CA ALA A 115 9.48 -15.15 3.15
C ALA A 115 9.34 -15.57 4.61
N LEU A 116 8.89 -14.65 5.44
CA LEU A 116 8.50 -14.89 6.81
C LEU A 116 7.02 -15.23 6.91
N VAL A 117 6.73 -16.21 7.75
CA VAL A 117 5.38 -16.65 8.09
C VAL A 117 5.17 -16.44 9.57
N LEU A 118 4.15 -15.69 9.95
CA LEU A 118 3.68 -15.58 11.33
C LEU A 118 2.48 -16.50 11.51
N SER A 119 2.62 -17.52 12.38
CA SER A 119 1.54 -18.47 12.74
C SER A 119 1.31 -18.43 14.25
N GLY A 120 0.21 -17.82 14.66
CA GLY A 120 -0.01 -17.49 16.07
C GLY A 120 1.04 -16.48 16.54
N ASN A 121 1.97 -16.93 17.41
CA ASN A 121 3.09 -16.12 17.87
C ASN A 121 4.45 -16.61 17.30
N ARG A 122 4.47 -17.65 16.48
CA ARG A 122 5.69 -18.26 15.95
C ARG A 122 6.06 -17.66 14.60
N ILE A 123 7.31 -17.28 14.46
CA ILE A 123 7.91 -16.86 13.20
C ILE A 123 8.68 -18.03 12.61
N SER A 124 8.44 -18.31 11.36
CA SER A 124 9.23 -19.26 10.55
C SER A 124 9.56 -18.66 9.19
N ALA A 125 10.62 -19.18 8.58
CA ALA A 125 11.03 -18.81 7.24
C ALA A 125 10.73 -19.95 6.27
N GLY A 126 10.24 -19.62 5.07
CA GLY A 126 10.07 -20.52 3.96
C GLY A 126 10.73 -19.99 2.69
N ARG A 127 10.94 -20.87 1.71
CA ARG A 127 11.41 -20.46 0.39
C ARG A 127 10.26 -19.95 -0.44
N VAL A 128 10.48 -18.87 -1.19
CA VAL A 128 9.52 -18.35 -2.15
C VAL A 128 9.55 -19.23 -3.41
N GLY A 129 8.40 -19.65 -3.86
CA GLY A 129 8.22 -20.40 -5.11
C GLY A 129 8.29 -19.51 -6.35
N ALA A 130 7.78 -20.02 -7.46
CA ALA A 130 7.71 -19.23 -8.69
C ALA A 130 6.67 -18.11 -8.53
N VAL A 131 7.07 -16.88 -8.86
CA VAL A 131 6.14 -15.74 -8.88
C VAL A 131 5.12 -15.93 -9.99
N VAL A 132 3.84 -15.80 -9.63
CA VAL A 132 2.72 -15.92 -10.57
C VAL A 132 2.08 -14.55 -10.83
N PRO A 133 1.58 -14.29 -12.04
CA PRO A 133 0.82 -13.10 -12.33
C PRO A 133 -0.48 -13.09 -11.53
N GLY A 134 -0.73 -11.98 -10.81
CA GLY A 134 -1.97 -11.75 -10.08
C GLY A 134 -2.92 -10.77 -10.78
N ALA A 135 -4.02 -10.46 -10.12
CA ALA A 135 -4.93 -9.41 -10.56
C ALA A 135 -4.26 -8.03 -10.52
N ASP A 136 -3.43 -7.78 -9.51
CA ASP A 136 -2.58 -6.59 -9.41
C ASP A 136 -1.32 -6.77 -10.28
N LEU A 137 -1.17 -5.94 -11.28
CA LEU A 137 -0.05 -5.98 -12.22
C LEU A 137 1.25 -5.41 -11.64
N THR A 138 1.16 -4.73 -10.49
CA THR A 138 2.30 -4.06 -9.84
C THR A 138 2.98 -4.92 -8.80
N ARG A 139 2.37 -6.06 -8.40
CA ARG A 139 2.89 -6.97 -7.37
C ARG A 139 3.13 -8.38 -7.90
N GLY A 140 4.04 -9.08 -7.23
CA GLY A 140 4.27 -10.51 -7.46
C GLY A 140 3.80 -11.33 -6.26
N PHE A 141 3.11 -12.43 -6.51
CA PHE A 141 2.66 -13.39 -5.50
C PHE A 141 3.31 -14.74 -5.78
N ALA A 142 3.57 -15.52 -4.74
CA ALA A 142 4.18 -16.84 -4.89
C ALA A 142 3.81 -17.74 -3.72
N ASP A 143 3.62 -19.02 -3.97
CA ASP A 143 3.48 -20.02 -2.91
C ASP A 143 4.76 -20.10 -2.06
N ILE A 144 4.61 -20.38 -0.77
CA ILE A 144 5.73 -20.70 0.11
C ILE A 144 5.97 -22.19 0.15
N LEU A 145 7.22 -22.56 -0.08
CA LEU A 145 7.66 -23.95 -0.17
C LEU A 145 8.23 -24.43 1.17
N GLU A 146 7.87 -25.66 1.54
CA GLU A 146 8.46 -26.38 2.65
C GLU A 146 9.93 -26.83 2.35
N PRO A 147 10.75 -27.12 3.36
CA PRO A 147 10.39 -27.08 4.79
C PRO A 147 10.44 -25.65 5.36
N PHE A 148 9.63 -25.40 6.40
CA PHE A 148 9.70 -24.16 7.16
C PHE A 148 10.78 -24.25 8.26
N GLU A 149 11.62 -23.22 8.32
CA GLU A 149 12.66 -23.07 9.34
C GLU A 149 12.12 -22.20 10.48
N PRO A 150 12.00 -22.72 11.72
CA PRO A 150 11.59 -21.91 12.86
C PRO A 150 12.67 -20.90 13.22
N LEU A 151 12.29 -19.62 13.40
CA LEU A 151 13.20 -18.54 13.75
C LEU A 151 13.01 -18.07 15.19
N GLY A 152 11.78 -18.07 15.72
CA GLY A 152 11.51 -17.63 17.07
C GLY A 152 10.03 -17.41 17.35
N GLU A 153 9.76 -16.76 18.49
CA GLU A 153 8.39 -16.43 18.93
C GLU A 153 8.32 -14.96 19.34
N LEU A 154 7.18 -14.34 19.05
CA LEU A 154 6.85 -12.99 19.48
C LEU A 154 6.03 -12.99 20.79
N SER A 155 6.10 -11.90 21.54
CA SER A 155 5.12 -11.64 22.59
C SER A 155 3.74 -11.35 21.98
N THR A 156 2.68 -11.57 22.73
CA THR A 156 1.31 -11.23 22.30
C THR A 156 1.20 -9.75 21.87
N GLU A 157 1.84 -8.86 22.61
CA GLU A 157 1.86 -7.43 22.28
C GLU A 157 2.50 -7.16 20.93
N HIS A 158 3.64 -7.80 20.62
CA HIS A 158 4.30 -7.61 19.31
C HIS A 158 3.47 -8.17 18.16
N VAL A 159 2.79 -9.31 18.36
CA VAL A 159 1.86 -9.87 17.36
C VAL A 159 0.72 -8.89 17.07
N GLU A 160 0.11 -8.33 18.12
CA GLU A 160 -0.99 -7.38 17.99
C GLU A 160 -0.55 -6.10 17.27
N ARG A 161 0.63 -5.55 17.61
CA ARG A 161 1.19 -4.37 16.94
C ARG A 161 1.56 -4.66 15.50
N TRP A 162 2.12 -5.83 15.21
CA TRP A 162 2.43 -6.23 13.85
C TRP A 162 1.17 -6.32 12.98
N HIS A 163 0.10 -6.91 13.49
CA HIS A 163 -1.18 -6.93 12.76
C HIS A 163 -1.73 -5.52 12.53
N ALA A 164 -1.62 -4.63 13.53
CA ALA A 164 -2.01 -3.24 13.36
C ALA A 164 -1.16 -2.53 12.27
N LEU A 165 0.16 -2.77 12.25
CA LEU A 165 1.07 -2.27 11.22
C LEU A 165 0.69 -2.80 9.83
N ALA A 166 0.40 -4.08 9.68
CA ALA A 166 0.03 -4.69 8.41
C ALA A 166 -1.26 -4.08 7.82
N VAL A 167 -2.27 -3.90 8.67
CA VAL A 167 -3.52 -3.22 8.30
C VAL A 167 -3.28 -1.74 7.97
N LEU A 168 -2.41 -1.05 8.71
CA LEU A 168 -2.03 0.34 8.48
C LEU A 168 -1.34 0.51 7.11
N VAL A 169 -0.33 -0.30 6.82
CA VAL A 169 0.49 -0.18 5.59
C VAL A 169 -0.36 -0.43 4.35
N THR A 170 -1.25 -1.44 4.39
CA THR A 170 -2.20 -1.67 3.29
C THR A 170 -3.24 -0.55 3.16
N SER A 171 -3.61 0.09 4.26
CA SER A 171 -4.49 1.28 4.21
C SER A 171 -3.79 2.48 3.61
N ALA A 172 -2.49 2.69 3.90
CA ALA A 172 -1.69 3.75 3.30
C ALA A 172 -1.53 3.56 1.78
N ASP A 173 -1.30 2.32 1.33
CA ASP A 173 -1.28 1.98 -0.09
C ASP A 173 -2.62 2.30 -0.79
N LEU A 174 -3.75 1.99 -0.14
CA LEU A 174 -5.08 2.33 -0.66
C LEU A 174 -5.29 3.84 -0.80
N VAL A 175 -4.82 4.63 0.16
CA VAL A 175 -4.88 6.11 0.08
C VAL A 175 -4.02 6.61 -1.07
N GLY A 176 -2.79 6.12 -1.19
CA GLY A 176 -1.89 6.47 -2.30
C GLY A 176 -2.50 6.11 -3.66
N THR A 177 -2.99 4.89 -3.80
CA THR A 177 -3.67 4.39 -5.01
C THR A 177 -4.84 5.29 -5.40
N SER A 178 -5.65 5.73 -4.42
CA SER A 178 -6.76 6.67 -4.66
C SER A 178 -6.27 8.02 -5.18
N ARG A 179 -5.21 8.56 -4.56
CA ARG A 179 -4.62 9.85 -4.96
C ARG A 179 -4.08 9.81 -6.39
N GLY A 180 -3.40 8.71 -6.74
CA GLY A 180 -2.87 8.52 -8.11
C GLY A 180 -4.00 8.38 -9.14
N ALA A 181 -5.01 7.57 -8.86
CA ALA A 181 -6.18 7.42 -9.74
C ALA A 181 -6.93 8.74 -9.93
N GLN A 182 -7.13 9.51 -8.85
CA GLN A 182 -7.75 10.83 -8.89
C GLN A 182 -6.95 11.81 -9.74
N ALA A 183 -5.63 11.89 -9.55
CA ALA A 183 -4.76 12.77 -10.34
C ALA A 183 -4.86 12.45 -11.83
N LEU A 184 -4.75 11.17 -12.20
CA LEU A 184 -4.90 10.70 -13.58
C LEU A 184 -6.24 11.12 -14.19
N ALA A 185 -7.35 10.96 -13.45
CA ALA A 185 -8.68 11.34 -13.92
C ALA A 185 -8.86 12.85 -14.06
N VAL A 186 -8.33 13.64 -13.13
CA VAL A 186 -8.36 15.11 -13.18
C VAL A 186 -7.58 15.64 -14.40
N ASP A 187 -6.40 15.09 -14.66
CA ASP A 187 -5.58 15.52 -15.79
C ASP A 187 -6.24 15.15 -17.12
N TYR A 188 -6.82 13.96 -17.21
CA TYR A 188 -7.61 13.59 -18.39
C TYR A 188 -8.81 14.51 -18.58
N ALA A 189 -9.55 14.84 -17.52
CA ALA A 189 -10.73 15.70 -17.58
C ALA A 189 -10.40 17.15 -18.02
N LYS A 190 -9.18 17.63 -17.72
CA LYS A 190 -8.69 18.95 -18.17
C LYS A 190 -8.30 18.97 -19.65
N MET A 191 -7.90 17.84 -20.23
CA MET A 191 -7.38 17.76 -21.60
C MET A 191 -8.41 17.25 -22.61
N ARG A 192 -9.28 16.32 -22.18
CA ARG A 192 -10.25 15.69 -23.08
C ARG A 192 -11.39 16.65 -23.42
N GLU A 193 -11.60 16.88 -24.70
CA GLU A 193 -12.68 17.72 -25.21
C GLU A 193 -13.84 16.88 -25.79
N GLN A 194 -15.06 17.27 -25.47
CA GLN A 194 -16.29 16.79 -26.08
C GLN A 194 -17.29 17.95 -26.18
N TYR A 195 -18.07 17.99 -27.26
CA TYR A 195 -19.06 19.04 -27.49
C TYR A 195 -18.49 20.47 -27.41
N GLY A 196 -17.22 20.65 -27.81
CA GLY A 196 -16.55 21.95 -27.84
C GLY A 196 -16.02 22.47 -26.50
N ASN A 197 -16.02 21.63 -25.45
CA ASN A 197 -15.48 21.98 -24.14
C ASN A 197 -14.70 20.80 -23.54
N THR A 198 -13.80 21.10 -22.59
CA THR A 198 -13.15 20.05 -21.80
C THR A 198 -14.19 19.33 -20.95
N ILE A 199 -14.07 18.00 -20.79
CA ILE A 199 -15.06 17.22 -20.06
C ILE A 199 -15.14 17.62 -18.57
N GLY A 200 -14.04 18.14 -18.00
CA GLY A 200 -13.99 18.65 -16.63
C GLY A 200 -14.82 19.90 -16.40
N SER A 201 -15.23 20.63 -17.46
CA SER A 201 -16.13 21.77 -17.35
C SER A 201 -17.60 21.40 -17.15
N TYR A 202 -17.96 20.14 -17.40
CA TYR A 202 -19.32 19.65 -17.16
C TYR A 202 -19.53 19.32 -15.69
N GLN A 203 -20.60 19.85 -15.10
CA GLN A 203 -20.89 19.68 -13.66
C GLN A 203 -20.92 18.22 -13.23
N ALA A 204 -21.44 17.31 -14.06
CA ALA A 204 -21.48 15.88 -13.72
C ALA A 204 -20.09 15.30 -13.49
N VAL A 205 -19.09 15.63 -14.32
CA VAL A 205 -17.70 15.19 -14.16
C VAL A 205 -17.03 15.90 -12.99
N ALA A 206 -17.22 17.21 -12.88
CA ALA A 206 -16.66 18.00 -11.79
C ALA A 206 -17.13 17.52 -10.40
N HIS A 207 -18.41 17.18 -10.26
CA HIS A 207 -18.96 16.67 -9.00
C HIS A 207 -18.41 15.29 -8.64
N LEU A 208 -18.31 14.35 -9.60
CA LEU A 208 -17.70 13.05 -9.39
C LEU A 208 -16.24 13.16 -8.86
N LEU A 209 -15.45 14.06 -9.46
CA LEU A 209 -14.08 14.31 -9.02
C LEU A 209 -14.02 14.99 -7.65
N ALA A 210 -14.94 15.91 -7.35
CA ALA A 210 -15.02 16.57 -6.04
C ALA A 210 -15.42 15.58 -4.93
N GLU A 211 -16.39 14.68 -5.18
CA GLU A 211 -16.78 13.61 -4.26
C GLU A 211 -15.61 12.65 -4.01
N SER A 212 -14.87 12.27 -5.05
CA SER A 212 -13.67 11.44 -4.93
C SER A 212 -12.60 12.12 -4.06
N GLN A 213 -12.38 13.43 -4.23
CA GLN A 213 -11.46 14.19 -3.39
C GLN A 213 -11.90 14.19 -1.91
N ALA A 214 -13.18 14.36 -1.64
CA ALA A 214 -13.71 14.32 -0.26
C ALA A 214 -13.48 12.94 0.40
N LEU A 215 -13.64 11.84 -0.36
CA LEU A 215 -13.33 10.49 0.13
C LEU A 215 -11.83 10.31 0.42
N ILE A 216 -10.95 10.88 -0.41
CA ILE A 216 -9.50 10.84 -0.19
C ILE A 216 -9.13 11.61 1.09
N GLU A 217 -9.66 12.82 1.30
CA GLU A 217 -9.39 13.61 2.51
C GLU A 217 -9.85 12.89 3.79
N GLY A 218 -11.02 12.25 3.74
CA GLY A 218 -11.49 11.38 4.82
C GLY A 218 -10.54 10.20 5.08
N SER A 219 -10.05 9.57 4.01
CA SER A 219 -9.09 8.46 4.09
C SER A 219 -7.76 8.90 4.70
N VAL A 220 -7.23 10.04 4.29
CA VAL A 220 -6.00 10.64 4.88
C VAL A 220 -6.19 10.88 6.37
N SER A 221 -7.34 11.41 6.78
CA SER A 221 -7.64 11.71 8.19
C SER A 221 -7.60 10.45 9.08
N VAL A 222 -8.30 9.37 8.67
CA VAL A 222 -8.31 8.11 9.45
C VAL A 222 -6.98 7.39 9.39
N LEU A 223 -6.25 7.47 8.26
CA LEU A 223 -4.91 6.91 8.11
C LEU A 223 -3.91 7.57 9.07
N ARG A 224 -3.90 8.91 9.15
CA ARG A 224 -3.00 9.66 10.05
C ARG A 224 -3.27 9.31 11.51
N HIS A 225 -4.54 9.15 11.88
CA HIS A 225 -4.88 8.69 13.23
C HIS A 225 -4.35 7.27 13.50
N ALA A 226 -4.55 6.33 12.59
CA ALA A 226 -4.08 4.95 12.75
C ALA A 226 -2.54 4.87 12.82
N ALA A 227 -1.84 5.65 11.99
CA ALA A 227 -0.38 5.70 12.00
C ALA A 227 0.18 6.24 13.32
N TRP A 228 -0.41 7.28 13.87
CA TRP A 228 -0.06 7.80 15.19
C TRP A 228 -0.42 6.79 16.31
N ALA A 229 -1.59 6.17 16.24
CA ALA A 229 -2.07 5.25 17.24
C ALA A 229 -1.18 4.00 17.38
N LEU A 230 -0.57 3.54 16.29
CA LEU A 230 0.31 2.37 16.28
C LEU A 230 1.42 2.45 17.33
N ASP A 231 2.03 3.62 17.49
CA ASP A 231 3.17 3.81 18.38
C ASP A 231 2.82 4.50 19.70
N GLN A 232 1.65 5.17 19.79
CA GLN A 232 1.29 6.01 20.94
C GLN A 232 0.17 5.43 21.83
N LEU A 233 -0.59 4.45 21.34
CA LEU A 233 -1.70 3.85 22.07
C LEU A 233 -1.41 2.40 22.46
N THR A 234 -2.30 1.81 23.24
CA THR A 234 -2.24 0.38 23.55
C THR A 234 -2.40 -0.47 22.28
N PRO A 235 -1.90 -1.72 22.23
CA PRO A 235 -2.04 -2.58 21.07
C PRO A 235 -3.48 -2.73 20.58
N GLY A 236 -4.43 -2.92 21.50
CA GLY A 236 -5.85 -3.02 21.16
C GLY A 236 -6.44 -1.76 20.55
N GLU A 237 -6.09 -0.57 21.08
CA GLU A 237 -6.52 0.72 20.52
C GLU A 237 -5.87 0.97 19.15
N ALA A 238 -4.59 0.61 18.98
CA ALA A 238 -3.89 0.70 17.69
C ALA A 238 -4.56 -0.21 16.64
N GLN A 239 -4.89 -1.45 16.99
CA GLN A 239 -5.64 -2.35 16.10
C GLN A 239 -7.01 -1.76 15.72
N GLN A 240 -7.74 -1.22 16.68
CA GLN A 240 -9.03 -0.60 16.40
C GLN A 240 -8.91 0.58 15.44
N ALA A 241 -7.93 1.46 15.65
CA ALA A 241 -7.67 2.59 14.76
C ALA A 241 -7.29 2.13 13.34
N ALA A 242 -6.42 1.12 13.22
CA ALA A 242 -6.02 0.54 11.94
C ALA A 242 -7.21 -0.11 11.20
N ARG A 243 -8.07 -0.85 11.91
CA ARG A 243 -9.30 -1.45 11.33
C ARG A 243 -10.26 -0.38 10.80
N VAL A 244 -10.50 0.71 11.56
CA VAL A 244 -11.33 1.84 11.09
C VAL A 244 -10.74 2.42 9.80
N ALA A 245 -9.42 2.67 9.77
CA ALA A 245 -8.75 3.18 8.59
C ALA A 245 -8.91 2.24 7.40
N LYS A 246 -8.70 0.94 7.59
CA LYS A 246 -8.81 -0.07 6.52
C LYS A 246 -10.21 -0.10 5.89
N ILE A 247 -11.26 -0.17 6.72
CA ILE A 247 -12.64 -0.22 6.23
C ILE A 247 -12.99 1.04 5.42
N TYR A 248 -12.61 2.22 5.93
CA TYR A 248 -12.89 3.46 5.24
C TYR A 248 -12.07 3.58 3.94
N CYS A 249 -10.75 3.37 4.01
CA CYS A 249 -9.84 3.51 2.87
C CYS A 249 -10.16 2.50 1.75
N ALA A 250 -10.49 1.24 2.08
CA ALA A 250 -10.84 0.24 1.09
C ALA A 250 -12.10 0.61 0.29
N ARG A 251 -13.14 1.07 0.98
CA ARG A 251 -14.38 1.55 0.33
C ARG A 251 -14.11 2.79 -0.52
N ALA A 252 -13.38 3.76 0.02
CA ALA A 252 -13.04 5.01 -0.68
C ALA A 252 -12.20 4.74 -1.92
N ALA A 253 -11.14 3.92 -1.81
CA ALA A 253 -10.24 3.61 -2.90
C ALA A 253 -10.96 2.93 -4.06
N ARG A 254 -11.83 1.97 -3.78
CA ARG A 254 -12.67 1.35 -4.80
C ARG A 254 -13.51 2.39 -5.54
N THR A 255 -14.25 3.23 -4.80
CA THR A 255 -15.13 4.27 -5.40
C THR A 255 -14.33 5.26 -6.24
N VAL A 256 -13.18 5.74 -5.74
CA VAL A 256 -12.32 6.69 -6.47
C VAL A 256 -11.74 6.07 -7.74
N CYS A 257 -11.24 4.82 -7.68
CA CYS A 257 -10.71 4.15 -8.86
C CYS A 257 -11.80 3.83 -9.90
N GLU A 258 -12.99 3.40 -9.48
CA GLU A 258 -14.15 3.21 -10.36
C GLU A 258 -14.56 4.54 -11.02
N THR A 259 -14.56 5.65 -10.26
CA THR A 259 -14.81 7.00 -10.79
C THR A 259 -13.76 7.41 -11.80
N ALA A 260 -12.47 7.13 -11.53
CA ALA A 260 -11.39 7.43 -12.48
C ALA A 260 -11.60 6.70 -13.82
N ILE A 261 -11.98 5.42 -13.79
CA ILE A 261 -12.34 4.66 -15.01
C ILE A 261 -13.56 5.29 -15.70
N GLN A 262 -14.59 5.66 -14.94
CA GLN A 262 -15.79 6.29 -15.49
C GLN A 262 -15.47 7.62 -16.20
N VAL A 263 -14.61 8.45 -15.64
CA VAL A 263 -14.16 9.72 -16.24
C VAL A 263 -13.40 9.50 -17.56
N HIS A 264 -12.57 8.46 -17.64
CA HIS A 264 -11.89 8.09 -18.88
C HIS A 264 -12.83 7.47 -19.93
N GLY A 265 -13.97 6.92 -19.50
CA GLY A 265 -14.89 6.19 -20.37
C GLY A 265 -14.24 4.91 -20.90
N GLY A 266 -14.50 4.56 -22.17
CA GLY A 266 -14.06 3.30 -22.77
C GLY A 266 -12.55 3.05 -22.66
N ILE A 267 -11.71 4.08 -22.77
CA ILE A 267 -10.25 3.96 -22.69
C ILE A 267 -9.77 3.55 -21.28
N GLY A 268 -10.53 3.91 -20.22
CA GLY A 268 -10.16 3.61 -18.83
C GLY A 268 -10.01 2.13 -18.50
N ASN A 269 -10.63 1.24 -19.31
CA ASN A 269 -10.54 -0.21 -19.18
C ASN A 269 -9.60 -0.87 -20.21
N THR A 270 -8.89 -0.08 -21.00
CA THR A 270 -7.97 -0.61 -22.01
C THR A 270 -6.53 -0.64 -21.49
N TRP A 271 -5.69 -1.42 -22.17
CA TRP A 271 -4.25 -1.49 -21.89
C TRP A 271 -3.48 -0.19 -22.25
N GLU A 272 -4.19 0.84 -22.69
CA GLU A 272 -3.62 2.17 -22.99
C GLU A 272 -3.70 3.13 -21.79
N CYS A 273 -4.40 2.75 -20.70
CA CYS A 273 -4.68 3.61 -19.56
C CYS A 273 -4.36 2.93 -18.23
N LEU A 274 -3.67 3.64 -17.33
CA LEU A 274 -3.36 3.14 -15.98
C LEU A 274 -4.58 3.11 -15.04
N ALA A 275 -5.73 3.65 -15.40
CA ALA A 275 -6.89 3.70 -14.50
C ALA A 275 -7.32 2.31 -14.00
N HIS A 276 -7.32 1.29 -14.88
CA HIS A 276 -7.63 -0.07 -14.46
C HIS A 276 -6.53 -0.71 -13.60
N VAL A 277 -5.27 -0.27 -13.72
CA VAL A 277 -4.16 -0.75 -12.88
C VAL A 277 -4.34 -0.26 -11.45
N TYR A 278 -4.71 1.01 -11.27
CA TYR A 278 -5.08 1.54 -9.95
C TYR A 278 -6.22 0.76 -9.32
N LEU A 279 -7.29 0.46 -10.08
CA LEU A 279 -8.42 -0.33 -9.54
C LEU A 279 -7.97 -1.73 -9.12
N ARG A 280 -7.18 -2.42 -9.94
CA ARG A 280 -6.64 -3.75 -9.62
C ARG A 280 -5.80 -3.73 -8.35
N ARG A 281 -4.91 -2.73 -8.19
CA ARG A 281 -4.11 -2.55 -6.97
C ARG A 281 -4.99 -2.28 -5.76
N ALA A 282 -6.01 -1.41 -5.88
CA ALA A 282 -6.93 -1.11 -4.80
C ALA A 282 -7.72 -2.36 -4.33
N LEU A 283 -8.22 -3.17 -5.27
CA LEU A 283 -8.92 -4.41 -4.95
C LEU A 283 -8.00 -5.42 -4.25
N THR A 284 -6.79 -5.63 -4.77
CA THR A 284 -5.80 -6.51 -4.13
C THR A 284 -5.41 -6.01 -2.74
N SER A 285 -5.11 -4.72 -2.57
CA SER A 285 -4.76 -4.16 -1.26
C SER A 285 -5.93 -4.20 -0.27
N THR A 286 -7.18 -4.26 -0.75
CA THR A 286 -8.34 -4.49 0.12
C THR A 286 -8.33 -5.89 0.73
N GLU A 287 -7.97 -6.90 -0.08
CA GLU A 287 -7.93 -8.30 0.35
C GLU A 287 -6.66 -8.68 1.12
N LEU A 288 -5.60 -7.89 1.04
CA LEU A 288 -4.42 -8.06 1.90
C LEU A 288 -4.76 -7.58 3.33
N PHE A 289 -4.66 -8.46 4.32
CA PHE A 289 -5.06 -8.20 5.71
C PHE A 289 -6.50 -7.64 5.79
N PRO A 290 -7.50 -8.42 5.34
CA PRO A 290 -8.88 -7.95 5.24
C PRO A 290 -9.44 -7.67 6.63
N VAL A 291 -10.29 -6.66 6.73
CA VAL A 291 -11.02 -6.31 7.96
C VAL A 291 -12.51 -6.30 7.67
N ARG A 292 -13.27 -7.09 8.45
CA ARG A 292 -14.71 -7.16 8.32
C ARG A 292 -15.39 -6.23 9.32
N LEU A 293 -16.52 -5.66 8.90
CA LEU A 293 -17.27 -4.71 9.73
C LEU A 293 -17.81 -5.38 11.02
N GLU A 294 -18.10 -6.67 10.97
CA GLU A 294 -18.57 -7.46 12.10
C GLU A 294 -17.50 -7.62 13.21
N GLU A 295 -16.24 -7.52 12.86
CA GLU A 295 -15.10 -7.59 13.78
C GLU A 295 -14.87 -6.29 14.57
N MET A 296 -15.62 -5.23 14.24
CA MET A 296 -15.52 -3.95 14.92
C MET A 296 -16.32 -3.95 16.21
N HIS A 297 -15.66 -3.67 17.33
CA HIS A 297 -16.36 -3.31 18.58
C HIS A 297 -17.04 -1.96 18.39
N ARG A 298 -18.37 -1.97 18.28
CA ARG A 298 -19.14 -0.76 17.97
C ARG A 298 -19.33 0.18 19.17
N GLY A 299 -18.85 -0.19 20.36
CA GLY A 299 -19.02 0.62 21.58
C GLY A 299 -20.49 0.86 21.97
N LEU A 300 -21.43 0.11 21.39
CA LEU A 300 -22.86 0.17 21.64
C LEU A 300 -23.23 -1.04 22.52
N SER A 301 -22.68 -1.10 23.72
CA SER A 301 -23.11 -2.04 24.76
C SER A 301 -23.90 -1.32 25.83
#